data_cb74efd288e26123c41f99e959bcc5ab
#
_entry.id   cb74efd288e26123c41f99e959bcc5ab
#
_cell.length_a   1.000
_cell.length_b   1.000
_cell.length_c   1.000
_cell.angle_alpha   90.00
_cell.angle_beta   90.00
_cell.angle_gamma   90.00
#
_symmetry.space_group_name_H-M   'P 1'
#
loop_
_entity.id
_entity.type
_entity.pdbx_description
1 polymer ?
#
loop_
_entity_poly.entity_id
_entity_poly.type
_entity_poly.pdbx_seq_one_letter_code
_entity_poly.pdbx_strand_id
1 'polypeptide(L)'
;MSKRLFSSGIFTGLFTLTLSVHTIAFAKVEKLIGLPTSQNTNLAFKLPETEKTEIILSREQYLLSYNKETRTPNYVAWKLESTNIGSSGRSNNFSLDTDLDAYLNESNRHAVDANDYRGSCFDRGHQVPSADRTDTVSNNETTFLMSNMLPQTAYLNRVIWEHLEQYSRDLVQKQGKKLFIIAGPIYDKAMGAIGPERDIQIPSKNFKLIYILNANQTPASIDVKTPGIAVIMPNILQNGSTDLSDKKELCKPVTNEAADRRDWEKYKTTLSEVERLSGLKFVSSKI
;
A
#
# COMPACT_ATOMS: atom_id res chain seq x y z
N MET A 1 39.33 69.71 -37.64
CA MET A 1 37.90 69.40 -37.37
C MET A 1 37.63 67.96 -37.79
N SER A 2 37.68 67.02 -36.90
CA SER A 2 37.46 65.58 -37.17
C SER A 2 36.19 65.13 -36.52
N LYS A 3 35.21 64.69 -37.31
CA LYS A 3 33.90 64.11 -36.78
C LYS A 3 34.10 62.63 -36.52
N ARG A 4 33.92 62.22 -35.30
CA ARG A 4 33.82 60.81 -34.92
C ARG A 4 32.39 60.38 -35.11
N LEU A 5 32.19 59.33 -35.91
CA LEU A 5 30.90 58.56 -35.97
C LEU A 5 30.84 57.53 -34.85
N PHE A 6 29.77 57.55 -34.11
CA PHE A 6 29.40 56.50 -33.15
C PHE A 6 28.57 55.45 -33.90
N SER A 7 29.04 54.22 -33.89
CA SER A 7 28.30 53.03 -34.38
C SER A 7 27.62 52.37 -33.17
N SER A 8 26.28 52.36 -33.12
CA SER A 8 25.51 51.64 -32.15
C SER A 8 25.26 50.22 -32.63
N GLY A 9 25.97 49.27 -32.03
CA GLY A 9 25.73 47.85 -32.26
C GLY A 9 24.55 47.38 -31.43
N ILE A 10 23.48 46.91 -32.09
CA ILE A 10 22.34 46.25 -31.47
C ILE A 10 22.73 44.78 -31.26
N PHE A 11 22.89 44.36 -29.99
CA PHE A 11 23.06 42.95 -29.64
C PHE A 11 21.67 42.33 -29.51
N THR A 12 21.25 41.55 -30.49
CA THR A 12 20.08 40.68 -30.42
C THR A 12 20.47 39.38 -29.72
N GLY A 13 20.26 39.30 -28.42
CA GLY A 13 20.43 38.06 -27.66
C GLY A 13 19.28 37.10 -27.96
N LEU A 14 19.57 36.01 -28.66
CA LEU A 14 18.66 34.88 -28.89
C LEU A 14 18.61 34.06 -27.60
N PHE A 15 17.53 34.23 -26.80
CA PHE A 15 17.22 33.34 -25.67
C PHE A 15 16.64 32.06 -26.23
N THR A 16 17.43 31.01 -26.33
CA THR A 16 16.93 29.65 -26.56
C THR A 16 16.33 29.09 -25.25
N LEU A 17 15.02 29.06 -25.19
CA LEU A 17 14.28 28.39 -24.12
C LEU A 17 14.40 26.88 -24.36
N THR A 18 15.30 26.22 -23.67
CA THR A 18 15.33 24.74 -23.65
C THR A 18 14.17 24.24 -22.76
N LEU A 19 13.08 23.83 -23.40
CA LEU A 19 12.06 23.00 -22.72
C LEU A 19 12.70 21.65 -22.39
N SER A 20 13.03 21.43 -21.13
CA SER A 20 13.35 20.09 -20.64
C SER A 20 12.05 19.27 -20.62
N VAL A 21 11.87 18.44 -21.62
CA VAL A 21 10.83 17.40 -21.62
C VAL A 21 11.24 16.39 -20.56
N HIS A 22 10.64 16.48 -19.37
CA HIS A 22 10.73 15.40 -18.38
C HIS A 22 9.93 14.23 -18.94
N THR A 23 10.63 13.28 -19.55
CA THR A 23 10.06 11.96 -19.85
C THR A 23 9.70 11.33 -18.51
N ILE A 24 8.40 11.23 -18.22
CA ILE A 24 7.90 10.42 -17.11
C ILE A 24 8.28 8.99 -17.45
N ALA A 25 9.27 8.46 -16.76
CA ALA A 25 9.61 7.05 -16.84
C ALA A 25 8.48 6.27 -16.19
N PHE A 26 7.67 5.59 -16.99
CA PHE A 26 6.66 4.66 -16.47
C PHE A 26 7.38 3.49 -15.78
N ALA A 27 6.82 3.04 -14.65
CA ALA A 27 7.32 1.88 -13.94
C ALA A 27 7.47 0.70 -14.88
N LYS A 28 8.61 0.08 -14.81
CA LYS A 28 8.84 -1.18 -15.49
C LYS A 28 8.39 -2.29 -14.56
N VAL A 29 7.27 -2.96 -14.88
CA VAL A 29 6.95 -4.24 -14.26
C VAL A 29 8.10 -5.19 -14.59
N GLU A 30 8.89 -5.52 -13.57
CA GLU A 30 10.05 -6.38 -13.70
C GLU A 30 9.62 -7.84 -13.92
N LYS A 31 8.58 -8.26 -13.22
CA LYS A 31 8.03 -9.61 -13.29
C LYS A 31 6.54 -9.62 -12.98
N LEU A 32 5.80 -10.45 -13.68
CA LEU A 32 4.45 -10.87 -13.32
C LEU A 32 4.48 -12.35 -12.92
N ILE A 33 3.96 -12.66 -11.74
CA ILE A 33 3.84 -14.00 -11.17
C ILE A 33 2.34 -14.26 -10.92
N GLY A 34 1.83 -15.36 -11.43
CA GLY A 34 0.44 -15.77 -11.27
C GLY A 34 -0.47 -15.36 -12.44
N LEU A 35 -1.70 -14.95 -12.15
CA LEU A 35 -2.73 -14.66 -13.15
C LEU A 35 -2.38 -13.44 -14.02
N PRO A 36 -2.72 -13.43 -15.31
CA PRO A 36 -2.69 -12.19 -16.09
C PRO A 36 -3.47 -11.07 -15.40
N THR A 37 -2.90 -9.87 -15.34
CA THR A 37 -3.56 -8.74 -14.63
C THR A 37 -4.93 -8.39 -15.20
N SER A 38 -5.16 -8.63 -16.49
CA SER A 38 -6.46 -8.46 -17.15
C SER A 38 -7.54 -9.44 -16.66
N GLN A 39 -7.15 -10.53 -16.03
CA GLN A 39 -8.04 -11.54 -15.44
C GLN A 39 -8.22 -11.38 -13.93
N ASN A 40 -7.43 -10.50 -13.30
CA ASN A 40 -7.51 -10.30 -11.86
C ASN A 40 -8.67 -9.38 -11.49
N THR A 41 -9.69 -9.94 -10.86
CA THR A 41 -10.92 -9.22 -10.49
C THR A 41 -10.76 -8.33 -9.25
N ASN A 42 -9.60 -8.33 -8.60
CA ASN A 42 -9.31 -7.52 -7.43
C ASN A 42 -8.94 -6.07 -7.77
N LEU A 43 -8.60 -5.80 -9.03
CA LEU A 43 -8.33 -4.45 -9.48
C LEU A 43 -9.63 -3.72 -9.85
N ALA A 44 -9.83 -2.54 -9.25
CA ALA A 44 -10.87 -1.62 -9.70
C ALA A 44 -10.51 -0.93 -11.02
N PHE A 45 -9.21 -0.75 -11.26
CA PHE A 45 -8.64 -0.02 -12.39
C PHE A 45 -7.44 -0.76 -12.96
N LYS A 46 -6.73 -0.10 -13.89
CA LYS A 46 -5.38 -0.51 -14.26
C LYS A 46 -4.45 -0.48 -13.04
N LEU A 47 -3.31 -1.15 -13.14
CA LEU A 47 -2.26 -1.03 -12.14
C LEU A 47 -1.95 0.45 -11.88
N PRO A 48 -1.74 0.85 -10.61
CA PRO A 48 -1.26 2.19 -10.30
C PRO A 48 0.04 2.49 -11.05
N GLU A 49 0.16 3.69 -11.61
CA GLU A 49 1.42 4.12 -12.21
C GLU A 49 2.39 4.53 -11.12
N THR A 50 3.64 4.12 -11.24
CA THR A 50 4.70 4.43 -10.27
C THR A 50 6.07 4.43 -10.96
N GLU A 51 7.04 5.13 -10.40
CA GLU A 51 8.45 5.05 -10.80
C GLU A 51 9.21 3.92 -10.09
N LYS A 52 8.55 3.23 -9.15
CA LYS A 52 9.16 2.13 -8.38
C LYS A 52 9.22 0.86 -9.21
N THR A 53 10.28 0.08 -9.04
CA THR A 53 10.35 -1.28 -9.60
C THR A 53 9.26 -2.15 -8.98
N GLU A 54 8.58 -2.94 -9.80
CA GLU A 54 7.46 -3.77 -9.38
C GLU A 54 7.63 -5.23 -9.77
N ILE A 55 7.48 -6.12 -8.79
CA ILE A 55 7.20 -7.54 -9.00
C ILE A 55 5.73 -7.73 -8.68
N ILE A 56 4.94 -8.03 -9.70
CA ILE A 56 3.49 -8.20 -9.55
C ILE A 56 3.17 -9.64 -9.18
N LEU A 57 2.59 -9.83 -8.01
CA LEU A 57 2.01 -11.10 -7.55
C LEU A 57 0.49 -11.03 -7.74
N SER A 58 -0.01 -11.71 -8.76
CA SER A 58 -1.42 -11.67 -9.16
C SER A 58 -2.10 -12.97 -8.78
N ARG A 59 -2.86 -12.95 -7.68
CA ARG A 59 -3.56 -14.10 -7.10
C ARG A 59 -5.08 -13.91 -7.19
N GLU A 60 -5.84 -14.97 -7.06
CA GLU A 60 -7.31 -14.90 -6.98
C GLU A 60 -7.78 -14.06 -5.80
N GLN A 61 -7.05 -14.13 -4.69
CA GLN A 61 -7.39 -13.46 -3.42
C GLN A 61 -7.06 -11.96 -3.44
N TYR A 62 -5.98 -11.58 -4.12
CA TYR A 62 -5.52 -10.18 -4.22
C TYR A 62 -4.48 -10.02 -5.33
N LEU A 63 -4.21 -8.76 -5.70
CA LEU A 63 -3.05 -8.40 -6.49
C LEU A 63 -2.11 -7.56 -5.63
N LEU A 64 -0.82 -7.86 -5.69
CA LEU A 64 0.22 -7.21 -4.91
C LEU A 64 1.37 -6.77 -5.82
N SER A 65 1.84 -5.53 -5.66
CA SER A 65 3.10 -5.05 -6.21
C SER A 65 4.17 -5.11 -5.13
N TYR A 66 5.15 -5.97 -5.29
CA TYR A 66 6.25 -6.12 -4.34
C TYR A 66 7.46 -5.29 -4.77
N ASN A 67 8.12 -4.69 -3.80
CA ASN A 67 9.36 -3.94 -3.97
C ASN A 67 10.53 -4.69 -3.31
N LYS A 68 11.44 -5.17 -4.12
CA LYS A 68 12.62 -5.92 -3.64
C LYS A 68 13.63 -5.06 -2.86
N GLU A 69 13.61 -3.73 -3.07
CA GLU A 69 14.54 -2.83 -2.37
C GLU A 69 14.06 -2.48 -0.95
N THR A 70 12.76 -2.32 -0.75
CA THR A 70 12.18 -2.13 0.59
C THR A 70 11.82 -3.44 1.26
N ARG A 71 11.77 -4.54 0.49
CA ARG A 71 11.32 -5.88 0.89
C ARG A 71 9.90 -5.89 1.48
N THR A 72 9.05 -5.07 0.88
CA THR A 72 7.65 -4.87 1.29
C THR A 72 6.79 -4.65 0.05
N PRO A 73 5.46 -4.80 0.12
CA PRO A 73 4.61 -4.38 -0.98
C PRO A 73 4.69 -2.85 -1.21
N ASN A 74 4.66 -2.42 -2.48
CA ASN A 74 4.36 -1.04 -2.83
C ASN A 74 2.88 -0.73 -2.58
N TYR A 75 2.02 -1.67 -2.93
CA TYR A 75 0.58 -1.68 -2.66
C TYR A 75 0.03 -3.10 -2.77
N VAL A 76 -1.12 -3.30 -2.16
CA VAL A 76 -1.96 -4.49 -2.32
C VAL A 76 -3.38 -4.04 -2.66
N ALA A 77 -3.99 -4.68 -3.66
CA ALA A 77 -5.35 -4.39 -4.11
C ALA A 77 -6.22 -5.64 -3.99
N TRP A 78 -7.43 -5.46 -3.43
CA TRP A 78 -8.39 -6.56 -3.32
C TRP A 78 -9.83 -6.07 -3.40
N LYS A 79 -10.68 -6.96 -3.87
CA LYS A 79 -12.13 -6.82 -3.82
C LYS A 79 -12.64 -7.47 -2.53
N LEU A 80 -13.57 -6.82 -1.84
CA LEU A 80 -14.27 -7.39 -0.68
C LEU A 80 -15.77 -7.38 -0.95
N GLU A 81 -16.37 -8.55 -0.95
CA GLU A 81 -17.81 -8.77 -1.09
C GLU A 81 -18.25 -9.91 -0.17
N SER A 82 -19.55 -10.06 0.02
CA SER A 82 -20.11 -11.00 1.01
C SER A 82 -19.65 -12.45 0.81
N THR A 83 -19.39 -12.86 -0.43
CA THR A 83 -18.89 -14.20 -0.78
C THR A 83 -17.47 -14.47 -0.31
N ASN A 84 -16.70 -13.45 0.03
CA ASN A 84 -15.34 -13.60 0.56
C ASN A 84 -15.31 -13.87 2.08
N ILE A 85 -16.45 -13.66 2.74
CA ILE A 85 -16.58 -13.78 4.19
C ILE A 85 -17.42 -15.02 4.51
N GLY A 86 -16.80 -16.00 5.16
CA GLY A 86 -17.41 -17.26 5.55
C GLY A 86 -17.06 -17.62 6.99
N SER A 87 -16.95 -18.91 7.26
CA SER A 87 -16.72 -19.47 8.60
C SER A 87 -15.34 -20.08 8.81
N SER A 88 -14.42 -19.97 7.84
CA SER A 88 -13.04 -20.41 8.06
C SER A 88 -12.41 -19.64 9.21
N GLY A 89 -11.76 -20.34 10.10
CA GLY A 89 -11.00 -19.75 11.18
C GLY A 89 -9.77 -19.01 10.65
N ARG A 90 -9.17 -18.17 11.50
CA ARG A 90 -7.88 -17.52 11.22
C ARG A 90 -6.75 -18.55 11.25
N SER A 91 -6.00 -18.69 10.17
CA SER A 91 -4.92 -19.67 10.02
C SER A 91 -3.76 -19.44 11.00
N ASN A 92 -3.33 -18.18 11.20
CA ASN A 92 -2.11 -17.81 11.94
C ASN A 92 -0.81 -18.43 11.39
N ASN A 93 -0.84 -19.06 10.22
CA ASN A 93 0.29 -19.70 9.58
C ASN A 93 1.06 -18.73 8.69
N PHE A 94 1.82 -17.81 9.31
CA PHE A 94 2.71 -16.91 8.57
C PHE A 94 3.79 -17.69 7.85
N SER A 95 3.79 -17.64 6.54
CA SER A 95 4.66 -18.48 5.70
C SER A 95 5.38 -17.66 4.62
N LEU A 96 6.51 -18.18 4.20
CA LEU A 96 7.27 -17.68 3.06
C LEU A 96 6.38 -17.68 1.81
N ASP A 97 6.46 -16.62 1.02
CA ASP A 97 5.87 -16.60 -0.33
C ASP A 97 6.81 -17.31 -1.29
N THR A 98 6.57 -18.59 -1.51
CA THR A 98 7.47 -19.46 -2.29
C THR A 98 7.58 -19.06 -3.76
N ASP A 99 6.53 -18.48 -4.34
CA ASP A 99 6.56 -18.00 -5.72
C ASP A 99 7.47 -16.78 -5.87
N LEU A 100 7.39 -15.87 -4.89
CA LEU A 100 8.28 -14.71 -4.82
C LEU A 100 9.71 -15.13 -4.52
N ASP A 101 9.91 -16.05 -3.58
CA ASP A 101 11.22 -16.53 -3.18
C ASP A 101 11.94 -17.23 -4.35
N ALA A 102 11.25 -18.07 -5.10
CA ALA A 102 11.81 -18.73 -6.28
C ALA A 102 12.33 -17.70 -7.31
N TYR A 103 11.60 -16.60 -7.52
CA TYR A 103 12.04 -15.55 -8.42
C TYR A 103 13.23 -14.75 -7.86
N LEU A 104 13.22 -14.39 -6.58
CA LEU A 104 14.29 -13.60 -5.96
C LEU A 104 15.59 -14.39 -5.84
N ASN A 105 15.52 -15.71 -5.65
CA ASN A 105 16.68 -16.61 -5.60
C ASN A 105 17.50 -16.63 -6.89
N GLU A 106 16.90 -16.32 -8.05
CA GLU A 106 17.64 -16.15 -9.30
C GLU A 106 18.71 -15.04 -9.20
N SER A 107 18.56 -14.13 -8.22
CA SER A 107 19.47 -13.02 -7.95
C SER A 107 20.17 -13.14 -6.59
N ASN A 108 20.24 -14.34 -5.99
CA ASN A 108 20.77 -14.59 -4.63
C ASN A 108 20.08 -13.73 -3.54
N ARG A 109 18.81 -13.43 -3.71
CA ARG A 109 17.96 -12.78 -2.71
C ARG A 109 16.87 -13.74 -2.27
N HIS A 110 16.42 -13.62 -1.02
CA HIS A 110 15.32 -14.40 -0.47
C HIS A 110 14.12 -13.51 -0.19
N ALA A 111 12.92 -14.05 -0.32
CA ALA A 111 11.71 -13.38 0.16
C ALA A 111 11.74 -13.28 1.69
N VAL A 112 10.93 -12.35 2.23
CA VAL A 112 10.81 -12.17 3.69
C VAL A 112 10.17 -13.41 4.31
N ASP A 113 10.78 -13.88 5.41
CA ASP A 113 10.30 -14.97 6.25
C ASP A 113 9.70 -14.44 7.56
N ALA A 114 8.86 -15.24 8.21
CA ALA A 114 8.24 -14.88 9.48
C ALA A 114 9.26 -14.65 10.62
N ASN A 115 10.42 -15.30 10.57
CA ASN A 115 11.50 -15.14 11.54
C ASN A 115 12.21 -13.78 11.41
N ASP A 116 12.17 -13.15 10.24
CA ASP A 116 12.79 -11.82 10.02
C ASP A 116 12.18 -10.74 10.90
N TYR A 117 10.95 -10.95 11.39
CA TYR A 117 10.28 -10.05 12.34
C TYR A 117 10.62 -10.33 13.81
N ARG A 118 11.30 -11.45 14.10
CA ARG A 118 11.55 -11.86 15.49
C ARG A 118 12.39 -10.82 16.25
N GLY A 119 11.94 -10.44 17.45
CA GLY A 119 12.62 -9.48 18.30
C GLY A 119 12.55 -8.02 17.83
N SER A 120 11.83 -7.74 16.73
CA SER A 120 11.67 -6.38 16.22
C SER A 120 10.66 -5.55 17.03
N CYS A 121 9.73 -6.20 17.70
CA CYS A 121 8.53 -5.63 18.33
C CYS A 121 7.52 -5.02 17.35
N PHE A 122 7.72 -5.18 16.04
CA PHE A 122 6.71 -4.88 15.04
C PHE A 122 5.83 -6.09 14.78
N ASP A 123 4.57 -5.83 14.59
CA ASP A 123 3.63 -6.84 14.09
C ASP A 123 3.87 -7.10 12.59
N ARG A 124 3.59 -8.33 12.17
CA ARG A 124 3.40 -8.68 10.76
C ARG A 124 2.02 -8.15 10.35
N GLY A 125 1.99 -6.86 9.98
CA GLY A 125 0.74 -6.16 9.69
C GLY A 125 0.21 -6.54 8.31
N HIS A 126 -0.94 -7.22 8.29
CA HIS A 126 -1.62 -7.60 7.05
C HIS A 126 -2.03 -6.39 6.24
N GLN A 127 -1.83 -6.46 4.93
CA GLN A 127 -2.46 -5.51 4.01
C GLN A 127 -3.86 -5.99 3.61
N VAL A 128 -3.98 -7.20 3.07
CA VAL A 128 -5.28 -7.91 2.96
C VAL A 128 -5.54 -8.64 4.26
N PRO A 129 -6.55 -8.25 5.03
CA PRO A 129 -6.82 -8.89 6.31
C PRO A 129 -7.26 -10.35 6.16
N SER A 130 -6.84 -11.19 7.09
CA SER A 130 -7.30 -12.58 7.16
C SER A 130 -8.85 -12.66 7.23
N ALA A 131 -9.49 -11.74 7.97
CA ALA A 131 -10.94 -11.70 8.11
C ALA A 131 -11.70 -11.34 6.81
N ASP A 132 -11.01 -10.82 5.79
CA ASP A 132 -11.58 -10.53 4.48
C ASP A 132 -11.54 -11.75 3.54
N ARG A 133 -10.97 -12.88 3.98
CA ARG A 133 -10.83 -14.13 3.22
C ARG A 133 -11.11 -15.33 4.14
N THR A 134 -12.36 -15.45 4.57
CA THR A 134 -12.81 -16.54 5.44
C THR A 134 -13.82 -17.48 4.77
N ASP A 135 -13.97 -17.35 3.46
CA ASP A 135 -14.81 -18.23 2.64
C ASP A 135 -14.22 -19.66 2.55
N THR A 136 -12.90 -19.79 2.46
CA THR A 136 -12.20 -21.08 2.52
C THR A 136 -10.93 -21.00 3.36
N VAL A 137 -10.44 -22.15 3.84
CA VAL A 137 -9.18 -22.25 4.58
C VAL A 137 -8.01 -21.79 3.67
N SER A 138 -7.96 -22.26 2.43
CA SER A 138 -6.91 -21.89 1.47
C SER A 138 -6.87 -20.40 1.17
N ASN A 139 -8.03 -19.74 0.98
CA ASN A 139 -8.08 -18.30 0.77
C ASN A 139 -7.60 -17.53 2.01
N ASN A 140 -7.90 -18.05 3.21
CA ASN A 140 -7.41 -17.46 4.44
C ASN A 140 -5.89 -17.61 4.57
N GLU A 141 -5.34 -18.79 4.31
CA GLU A 141 -3.90 -19.05 4.37
C GLU A 141 -3.11 -18.15 3.42
N THR A 142 -3.63 -17.87 2.22
CA THR A 142 -2.99 -16.98 1.26
C THR A 142 -2.77 -15.56 1.81
N THR A 143 -3.61 -15.10 2.74
CA THR A 143 -3.40 -13.79 3.39
C THR A 143 -2.21 -13.78 4.33
N PHE A 144 -1.72 -14.92 4.80
CA PHE A 144 -0.58 -15.07 5.72
C PHE A 144 0.78 -15.18 5.02
N LEU A 145 0.82 -15.07 3.69
CA LEU A 145 2.08 -14.98 2.96
C LEU A 145 2.83 -13.71 3.38
N MET A 146 4.11 -13.85 3.69
CA MET A 146 4.93 -12.73 4.20
C MET A 146 5.07 -11.57 3.21
N SER A 147 4.85 -11.79 1.92
CA SER A 147 4.75 -10.74 0.91
C SER A 147 3.60 -9.75 1.15
N ASN A 148 2.54 -10.17 1.87
CA ASN A 148 1.38 -9.35 2.24
C ASN A 148 1.59 -8.54 3.54
N MET A 149 2.78 -8.54 4.12
CA MET A 149 3.05 -7.98 5.45
C MET A 149 3.83 -6.67 5.39
N LEU A 150 3.50 -5.76 6.31
CA LEU A 150 4.29 -4.56 6.62
C LEU A 150 4.69 -4.54 8.10
N PRO A 151 5.89 -4.01 8.43
CA PRO A 151 6.20 -3.70 9.82
C PRO A 151 5.26 -2.62 10.35
N GLN A 152 4.33 -3.00 11.20
CA GLN A 152 3.39 -2.10 11.86
C GLN A 152 3.57 -2.14 13.38
N THR A 153 3.43 -0.99 14.05
CA THR A 153 3.35 -0.98 15.51
C THR A 153 2.10 -1.73 15.97
N ALA A 154 2.18 -2.34 17.14
CA ALA A 154 1.03 -3.09 17.68
C ALA A 154 -0.23 -2.22 17.80
N TYR A 155 -0.08 -0.94 18.17
CA TYR A 155 -1.22 -0.02 18.29
C TYR A 155 -1.85 0.32 16.93
N LEU A 156 -1.03 0.63 15.91
CA LEU A 156 -1.57 0.82 14.57
C LEU A 156 -2.30 -0.44 14.10
N ASN A 157 -1.64 -1.59 14.12
CA ASN A 157 -2.15 -2.83 13.54
C ASN A 157 -3.39 -3.37 14.26
N ARG A 158 -3.36 -3.44 15.60
CA ARG A 158 -4.38 -4.14 16.40
C ARG A 158 -5.53 -3.25 16.82
N VAL A 159 -5.43 -1.93 16.64
CA VAL A 159 -6.45 -0.97 17.06
C VAL A 159 -6.94 -0.17 15.85
N ILE A 160 -6.21 0.86 15.44
CA ILE A 160 -6.70 1.85 14.47
C ILE A 160 -6.97 1.21 13.09
N TRP A 161 -6.03 0.36 12.62
CA TRP A 161 -6.14 -0.30 11.32
C TRP A 161 -7.24 -1.37 11.34
N GLU A 162 -7.32 -2.16 12.41
CA GLU A 162 -8.36 -3.17 12.62
C GLU A 162 -9.76 -2.55 12.67
N HIS A 163 -9.93 -1.39 13.31
CA HIS A 163 -11.23 -0.70 13.36
C HIS A 163 -11.73 -0.30 11.96
N LEU A 164 -10.85 0.16 11.06
CA LEU A 164 -11.22 0.45 9.68
C LEU A 164 -11.53 -0.83 8.89
N GLU A 165 -10.80 -1.91 9.13
CA GLU A 165 -11.06 -3.21 8.51
C GLU A 165 -12.43 -3.76 8.94
N GLN A 166 -12.75 -3.69 10.23
CA GLN A 166 -14.07 -4.10 10.74
C GLN A 166 -15.18 -3.22 10.15
N TYR A 167 -14.98 -1.90 10.06
CA TYR A 167 -15.92 -1.01 9.42
C TYR A 167 -16.15 -1.39 7.95
N SER A 168 -15.10 -1.75 7.23
CA SER A 168 -15.18 -2.21 5.84
C SER A 168 -16.01 -3.49 5.70
N ARG A 169 -15.79 -4.47 6.58
CA ARG A 169 -16.61 -5.70 6.63
C ARG A 169 -18.07 -5.41 6.98
N ASP A 170 -18.33 -4.46 7.88
CA ASP A 170 -19.69 -4.05 8.24
C ASP A 170 -20.45 -3.44 7.04
N LEU A 171 -19.78 -2.66 6.20
CA LEU A 171 -20.37 -2.15 4.95
C LEU A 171 -20.80 -3.30 4.03
N VAL A 172 -20.00 -4.34 3.93
CA VAL A 172 -20.31 -5.51 3.09
C VAL A 172 -21.42 -6.37 3.70
N GLN A 173 -21.26 -6.77 4.96
CA GLN A 173 -22.14 -7.74 5.60
C GLN A 173 -23.50 -7.15 6.01
N LYS A 174 -23.52 -5.89 6.50
CA LYS A 174 -24.73 -5.25 7.02
C LYS A 174 -25.44 -4.37 6.01
N GLN A 175 -24.70 -3.84 5.00
CA GLN A 175 -25.26 -2.91 4.03
C GLN A 175 -25.21 -3.43 2.58
N GLY A 176 -24.74 -4.67 2.37
CA GLY A 176 -24.69 -5.30 1.04
C GLY A 176 -23.78 -4.57 0.04
N LYS A 177 -22.75 -3.87 0.52
CA LYS A 177 -21.80 -3.16 -0.35
C LYS A 177 -20.76 -4.12 -0.92
N LYS A 178 -20.15 -3.69 -2.02
CA LYS A 178 -18.96 -4.29 -2.62
C LYS A 178 -17.84 -3.25 -2.55
N LEU A 179 -16.69 -3.64 -2.04
CA LEU A 179 -15.56 -2.73 -1.87
C LEU A 179 -14.42 -3.12 -2.80
N PHE A 180 -13.74 -2.10 -3.35
CA PHE A 180 -12.42 -2.24 -3.95
C PHE A 180 -11.45 -1.46 -3.08
N ILE A 181 -10.44 -2.15 -2.57
CA ILE A 181 -9.55 -1.62 -1.55
C ILE A 181 -8.12 -1.68 -2.07
N ILE A 182 -7.37 -0.62 -1.85
CA ILE A 182 -5.93 -0.55 -2.12
C ILE A 182 -5.25 -0.05 -0.85
N ALA A 183 -4.22 -0.76 -0.40
CA ALA A 183 -3.46 -0.37 0.78
C ALA A 183 -1.97 -0.50 0.51
N GLY A 184 -1.16 0.27 1.24
CA GLY A 184 0.29 0.20 1.10
C GLY A 184 1.04 1.14 2.03
N PRO A 185 2.38 1.09 1.98
CA PRO A 185 3.27 1.90 2.79
C PRO A 185 3.50 3.30 2.21
N ILE A 186 3.88 4.22 3.10
CA ILE A 186 4.46 5.51 2.78
C ILE A 186 5.80 5.62 3.50
N TYR A 187 6.84 6.05 2.77
CA TYR A 187 8.21 6.20 3.24
C TYR A 187 8.67 7.66 3.13
N ASP A 188 7.83 8.61 3.56
CA ASP A 188 8.16 10.05 3.53
C ASP A 188 9.15 10.48 4.64
N LYS A 189 9.44 9.57 5.58
CA LYS A 189 10.42 9.72 6.64
C LYS A 189 11.15 8.40 6.84
N ALA A 190 12.46 8.44 7.00
CA ALA A 190 13.26 7.26 7.35
C ALA A 190 12.94 6.80 8.77
N MET A 191 12.46 5.56 8.90
CA MET A 191 12.12 4.93 10.19
C MET A 191 13.07 3.78 10.55
N GLY A 192 14.08 3.51 9.71
CA GLY A 192 14.96 2.36 9.82
C GLY A 192 14.36 1.09 9.22
N ALA A 193 14.96 -0.04 9.57
CA ALA A 193 14.57 -1.34 9.04
C ALA A 193 14.66 -2.43 10.11
N ILE A 194 13.96 -3.54 9.87
CA ILE A 194 14.00 -4.77 10.69
C ILE A 194 14.61 -5.92 9.88
N GLY A 195 14.68 -7.07 10.49
CA GLY A 195 15.26 -8.28 9.91
C GLY A 195 16.72 -8.46 10.27
N PRO A 196 17.30 -9.66 10.03
CA PRO A 196 18.69 -9.96 10.31
C PRO A 196 19.66 -9.01 9.62
N GLU A 197 19.39 -8.72 8.35
CA GLU A 197 20.18 -7.82 7.50
C GLU A 197 19.77 -6.34 7.61
N ARG A 198 18.76 -6.03 8.42
CA ARG A 198 18.20 -4.68 8.59
C ARG A 198 17.79 -4.04 7.26
N ASP A 199 17.13 -4.78 6.42
CA ASP A 199 16.77 -4.38 5.05
C ASP A 199 15.26 -4.39 4.77
N ILE A 200 14.42 -4.91 5.69
CA ILE A 200 12.96 -4.76 5.60
C ILE A 200 12.58 -3.38 6.14
N GLN A 201 12.25 -2.47 5.24
CA GLN A 201 12.01 -1.08 5.57
C GLN A 201 10.75 -0.90 6.43
N ILE A 202 10.84 -0.05 7.46
CA ILE A 202 9.71 0.32 8.30
C ILE A 202 9.01 1.52 7.66
N PRO A 203 7.73 1.42 7.26
CA PRO A 203 7.01 2.57 6.72
C PRO A 203 6.75 3.60 7.82
N SER A 204 6.85 4.89 7.49
CA SER A 204 6.46 5.97 8.39
C SER A 204 4.95 6.05 8.58
N LYS A 205 4.20 5.69 7.52
CA LYS A 205 2.73 5.67 7.47
C LYS A 205 2.24 4.54 6.58
N ASN A 206 0.96 4.22 6.74
CA ASN A 206 0.24 3.29 5.87
C ASN A 206 -0.98 4.00 5.31
N PHE A 207 -1.28 3.80 4.03
CA PHE A 207 -2.50 4.32 3.42
C PHE A 207 -3.50 3.20 3.14
N LYS A 208 -4.79 3.55 3.09
CA LYS A 208 -5.85 2.70 2.56
C LYS A 208 -6.84 3.55 1.77
N LEU A 209 -7.13 3.11 0.54
CA LEU A 209 -8.17 3.65 -0.33
C LEU A 209 -9.28 2.61 -0.43
N ILE A 210 -10.54 3.02 -0.24
CA ILE A 210 -11.70 2.13 -0.29
C ILE A 210 -12.74 2.78 -1.20
N TYR A 211 -13.08 2.13 -2.31
CA TYR A 211 -14.18 2.50 -3.18
C TYR A 211 -15.41 1.66 -2.81
N ILE A 212 -16.53 2.33 -2.56
CA ILE A 212 -17.75 1.71 -2.04
C ILE A 212 -18.80 1.66 -3.13
N LEU A 213 -19.12 0.46 -3.61
CA LEU A 213 -20.10 0.22 -4.66
C LEU A 213 -21.34 -0.49 -4.11
N ASN A 214 -22.47 -0.32 -4.78
CA ASN A 214 -23.62 -1.20 -4.57
C ASN A 214 -23.32 -2.58 -5.19
N ALA A 215 -24.00 -3.62 -4.73
CA ALA A 215 -23.74 -4.99 -5.15
C ALA A 215 -23.83 -5.22 -6.67
N ASN A 216 -24.72 -4.50 -7.35
CA ASN A 216 -24.95 -4.58 -8.80
C ASN A 216 -24.00 -3.70 -9.63
N GLN A 217 -23.17 -2.87 -9.01
CA GLN A 217 -22.20 -2.03 -9.70
C GLN A 217 -20.89 -2.78 -9.99
N THR A 218 -20.20 -2.34 -11.03
CA THR A 218 -18.88 -2.87 -11.44
C THR A 218 -17.82 -1.79 -11.32
N PRO A 219 -16.54 -2.11 -11.36
CA PRO A 219 -15.46 -1.11 -11.38
C PRO A 219 -15.61 -0.04 -12.48
N ALA A 220 -16.20 -0.41 -13.63
CA ALA A 220 -16.43 0.53 -14.72
C ALA A 220 -17.42 1.67 -14.36
N SER A 221 -18.18 1.53 -13.28
CA SER A 221 -19.10 2.57 -12.78
C SER A 221 -18.44 3.54 -11.80
N ILE A 222 -17.17 3.34 -11.45
CA ILE A 222 -16.48 4.23 -10.52
C ILE A 222 -16.18 5.57 -11.21
N ASP A 223 -16.58 6.64 -10.55
CA ASP A 223 -16.36 8.02 -10.99
C ASP A 223 -16.11 8.94 -9.79
N VAL A 224 -15.99 10.24 -10.02
CA VAL A 224 -15.78 11.28 -8.99
C VAL A 224 -16.88 11.35 -7.91
N LYS A 225 -18.05 10.79 -8.17
CA LYS A 225 -19.19 10.75 -7.24
C LYS A 225 -19.26 9.43 -6.46
N THR A 226 -18.44 8.46 -6.81
CA THR A 226 -18.42 7.17 -6.13
C THR A 226 -17.99 7.38 -4.68
N PRO A 227 -18.80 6.96 -3.69
CA PRO A 227 -18.42 7.03 -2.30
C PRO A 227 -17.09 6.33 -2.06
N GLY A 228 -16.24 6.94 -1.26
CA GLY A 228 -14.93 6.37 -0.96
C GLY A 228 -14.37 6.84 0.36
N ILE A 229 -13.37 6.13 0.85
CA ILE A 229 -12.60 6.46 2.04
C ILE A 229 -11.13 6.45 1.64
N ALA A 230 -10.43 7.54 1.94
CA ALA A 230 -8.98 7.62 1.89
C ALA A 230 -8.45 7.91 3.28
N VAL A 231 -7.50 7.15 3.76
CA VAL A 231 -6.81 7.39 5.03
C VAL A 231 -5.30 7.29 4.87
N ILE A 232 -4.57 8.06 5.70
CA ILE A 232 -3.14 7.93 5.93
C ILE A 232 -2.92 7.84 7.43
N MET A 233 -2.53 6.67 7.90
CA MET A 233 -2.30 6.38 9.31
C MET A 233 -0.81 6.29 9.60
N PRO A 234 -0.26 7.06 10.55
CA PRO A 234 1.13 6.95 10.93
C PRO A 234 1.41 5.60 11.61
N ASN A 235 2.63 5.13 11.49
CA ASN A 235 3.14 4.04 12.31
C ASN A 235 3.37 4.62 13.73
N ILE A 236 2.40 4.45 14.60
CA ILE A 236 2.25 5.20 15.86
C ILE A 236 2.19 4.25 17.07
N LEU A 237 2.75 4.68 18.18
CA LEU A 237 2.67 4.01 19.47
C LEU A 237 1.36 4.35 20.21
N GLN A 238 0.98 3.56 21.21
CA GLN A 238 -0.26 3.78 21.98
C GLN A 238 -0.24 5.13 22.74
N ASN A 239 0.92 5.63 23.12
CA ASN A 239 1.07 6.94 23.73
C ASN A 239 0.98 8.13 22.76
N GLY A 240 0.71 7.87 21.47
CA GLY A 240 0.61 8.88 20.43
C GLY A 240 1.94 9.29 19.77
N SER A 241 3.07 8.73 20.22
CA SER A 241 4.37 9.01 19.62
C SER A 241 4.57 8.30 18.29
N THR A 242 5.19 8.97 17.33
CA THR A 242 5.73 8.40 16.09
C THR A 242 7.25 8.19 16.15
N ASP A 243 7.87 8.44 17.28
CA ASP A 243 9.25 8.07 17.55
C ASP A 243 9.30 6.59 17.96
N LEU A 244 9.77 5.74 17.05
CA LEU A 244 9.85 4.28 17.23
C LEU A 244 11.22 3.83 17.78
N SER A 245 12.09 4.77 18.15
CA SER A 245 13.41 4.46 18.74
C SER A 245 13.30 3.99 20.19
N ASP A 246 12.25 4.38 20.92
CA ASP A 246 11.98 3.90 22.27
C ASP A 246 11.47 2.45 22.24
N LYS A 247 12.41 1.53 22.39
CA LYS A 247 12.12 0.08 22.38
C LYS A 247 11.18 -0.35 23.51
N LYS A 248 11.20 0.33 24.65
CA LYS A 248 10.32 0.01 25.77
C LYS A 248 8.87 0.29 25.42
N GLU A 249 8.60 1.44 24.82
CA GLU A 249 7.24 1.77 24.37
C GLU A 249 6.83 0.95 23.13
N LEU A 250 7.74 0.72 22.18
CA LEU A 250 7.48 -0.08 20.99
C LEU A 250 7.09 -1.53 21.33
N CYS A 251 7.77 -2.15 22.32
CA CYS A 251 7.53 -3.53 22.74
C CYS A 251 6.41 -3.69 23.78
N LYS A 252 5.79 -2.60 24.18
CA LYS A 252 4.75 -2.61 25.19
C LYS A 252 3.48 -3.31 24.67
N PRO A 253 2.88 -4.20 25.45
CA PRO A 253 1.60 -4.78 25.10
C PRO A 253 0.55 -3.70 24.88
N VAL A 254 -0.23 -3.83 23.81
CA VAL A 254 -1.36 -2.94 23.49
C VAL A 254 -2.61 -3.50 24.15
N THR A 255 -3.30 -2.65 24.91
CA THR A 255 -4.62 -2.94 25.42
C THR A 255 -5.66 -2.45 24.41
N ASN A 256 -6.50 -3.37 23.93
CA ASN A 256 -7.54 -3.04 22.94
C ASN A 256 -8.81 -2.51 23.66
N GLU A 257 -8.63 -1.51 24.50
CA GLU A 257 -9.73 -0.83 25.21
C GLU A 257 -10.19 0.45 24.52
N ALA A 258 -9.96 0.56 23.21
CA ALA A 258 -10.43 1.72 22.47
C ALA A 258 -11.96 1.78 22.48
N ALA A 259 -12.49 2.67 23.27
CA ALA A 259 -13.93 2.94 23.38
C ALA A 259 -14.53 3.44 22.05
N ASP A 260 -13.70 3.98 21.15
CA ASP A 260 -14.12 4.54 19.87
C ASP A 260 -13.59 3.72 18.69
N ARG A 261 -14.48 2.86 18.14
CA ARG A 261 -14.19 2.07 16.94
C ARG A 261 -14.16 2.88 15.65
N ARG A 262 -14.26 4.21 15.73
CA ARG A 262 -14.15 5.15 14.62
C ARG A 262 -12.94 6.07 14.73
N ASP A 263 -12.01 5.78 15.60
CA ASP A 263 -10.77 6.53 15.81
C ASP A 263 -9.91 6.69 14.54
N TRP A 264 -10.09 5.81 13.54
CA TRP A 264 -9.48 5.91 12.23
C TRP A 264 -9.97 7.14 11.43
N GLU A 265 -11.15 7.70 11.74
CA GLU A 265 -11.72 8.84 10.99
C GLU A 265 -10.86 10.10 11.05
N LYS A 266 -10.10 10.28 12.13
CA LYS A 266 -9.16 11.41 12.27
C LYS A 266 -8.00 11.38 11.28
N TYR A 267 -7.81 10.24 10.59
CA TYR A 267 -6.78 10.05 9.57
C TYR A 267 -7.32 10.12 8.14
N LYS A 268 -8.58 10.52 7.97
CA LYS A 268 -9.16 10.75 6.65
C LYS A 268 -8.36 11.80 5.88
N THR A 269 -8.22 11.57 4.59
CA THR A 269 -7.46 12.42 3.67
C THR A 269 -8.06 12.39 2.27
N THR A 270 -7.35 12.91 1.29
CA THR A 270 -7.75 12.91 -0.13
C THR A 270 -6.94 11.89 -0.92
N LEU A 271 -7.48 11.46 -2.08
CA LEU A 271 -6.76 10.64 -3.05
C LEU A 271 -5.45 11.32 -3.47
N SER A 272 -5.49 12.62 -3.77
CA SER A 272 -4.31 13.39 -4.17
C SER A 272 -3.19 13.37 -3.13
N GLU A 273 -3.54 13.40 -1.84
CA GLU A 273 -2.54 13.35 -0.77
C GLU A 273 -1.95 11.94 -0.65
N VAL A 274 -2.76 10.89 -0.84
CA VAL A 274 -2.25 9.52 -0.92
C VAL A 274 -1.28 9.38 -2.10
N GLU A 275 -1.65 9.86 -3.29
CA GLU A 275 -0.79 9.84 -4.47
C GLU A 275 0.52 10.60 -4.25
N ARG A 276 0.42 11.79 -3.68
CA ARG A 276 1.59 12.64 -3.41
C ARG A 276 2.61 11.97 -2.47
N LEU A 277 2.13 11.33 -1.41
CA LEU A 277 2.99 10.73 -0.39
C LEU A 277 3.45 9.31 -0.73
N SER A 278 2.62 8.52 -1.40
CA SER A 278 2.97 7.14 -1.78
C SER A 278 3.84 7.07 -3.04
N GLY A 279 3.80 8.10 -3.90
CA GLY A 279 4.43 8.08 -5.23
C GLY A 279 3.70 7.17 -6.22
N LEU A 280 2.47 6.76 -5.89
CA LEU A 280 1.60 5.98 -6.78
C LEU A 280 0.63 6.93 -7.47
N LYS A 281 0.26 6.66 -8.72
CA LYS A 281 -0.81 7.34 -9.43
C LYS A 281 -1.94 6.34 -9.70
N PHE A 282 -3.07 6.59 -9.10
CA PHE A 282 -4.25 5.74 -9.30
C PHE A 282 -5.00 6.25 -10.52
N VAL A 283 -4.57 5.79 -11.70
CA VAL A 283 -5.14 6.22 -12.96
C VAL A 283 -6.58 5.75 -13.05
N SER A 284 -7.46 6.63 -12.68
CA SER A 284 -8.80 6.62 -13.19
C SER A 284 -8.94 7.83 -14.10
N SER A 285 -9.13 7.60 -15.38
CA SER A 285 -9.47 8.66 -16.33
C SER A 285 -10.83 9.32 -16.02
N LYS A 286 -11.38 9.07 -14.82
CA LYS A 286 -12.72 9.47 -14.40
C LYS A 286 -12.85 9.86 -12.93
N ILE A 287 -11.76 10.00 -12.16
CA ILE A 287 -11.83 10.54 -10.79
C ILE A 287 -11.20 11.92 -10.73
#